data_5aaddbda28c2146b3dedc1684f04fe0c
#
_entry.id   5aaddbda28c2146b3dedc1684f04fe0c
#
_cell.length_a   1.000
_cell.length_b   1.000
_cell.length_c   1.000
_cell.angle_alpha   90.00
_cell.angle_beta   90.00
_cell.angle_gamma   90.00
#
_symmetry.space_group_name_H-M   'P 1'
#
loop_
_entity.id
_entity.type
_entity.pdbx_description
1 polymer ?
#
loop_
_entity_poly.entity_id
_entity_poly.type
_entity_poly.pdbx_seq_one_letter_code
_entity_poly.pdbx_strand_id
1 'polypeptide(L)'
;MKHTTTLKKDTAFLAVALLLLFGVCSKTTLAQEPVKDASLVVLDGKAAPKMVRPRLTSPDPTAILRSAKTIYVKSSSLLVGEAVIEDKLRKRSEFQQLGLVITRDPYEADLVFELKHDLFTMYVYTAIDPNTNIVVASGKLSSLGGTVAGKVAKRFLKQMLKARSQAAT
;
A
#
# COMPACT_ATOMS: atom_id res chain seq x y z
N MET A 1 -58.78 -15.43 -6.36
CA MET A 1 -58.02 -16.62 -6.00
C MET A 1 -56.66 -16.15 -5.51
N LYS A 2 -56.44 -16.23 -4.18
CA LYS A 2 -55.21 -15.78 -3.53
C LYS A 2 -54.38 -17.02 -3.19
N HIS A 3 -53.21 -17.19 -3.81
CA HIS A 3 -52.24 -18.23 -3.41
C HIS A 3 -51.19 -17.59 -2.54
N THR A 4 -51.31 -17.83 -1.25
CA THR A 4 -50.31 -17.58 -0.23
C THR A 4 -49.31 -18.74 -0.17
N THR A 5 -48.10 -18.54 -0.66
CA THR A 5 -47.01 -19.52 -0.53
C THR A 5 -46.20 -19.18 0.73
N THR A 6 -46.41 -19.98 1.76
CA THR A 6 -45.61 -19.95 3.00
C THR A 6 -44.26 -20.60 2.76
N LEU A 7 -43.19 -19.82 2.80
CA LEU A 7 -41.80 -20.31 2.74
C LEU A 7 -41.36 -20.74 4.15
N LYS A 8 -41.20 -22.05 4.32
CA LYS A 8 -40.68 -22.69 5.54
C LYS A 8 -39.20 -22.28 5.71
N LYS A 9 -38.91 -21.78 6.92
CA LYS A 9 -37.56 -21.52 7.39
C LYS A 9 -36.95 -22.82 7.88
N ASP A 10 -36.06 -23.41 7.12
CA ASP A 10 -35.20 -24.48 7.59
C ASP A 10 -33.89 -23.87 8.11
N THR A 11 -33.83 -23.72 9.41
CA THR A 11 -32.61 -23.40 10.15
C THR A 11 -31.77 -24.66 10.29
N ALA A 12 -30.85 -24.87 9.37
CA ALA A 12 -29.81 -25.87 9.55
C ALA A 12 -28.66 -25.26 10.38
N PHE A 13 -28.61 -25.71 11.62
CA PHE A 13 -27.48 -25.54 12.54
C PHE A 13 -26.29 -26.33 12.01
N LEU A 14 -25.31 -25.65 11.47
CA LEU A 14 -24.03 -26.26 11.14
C LEU A 14 -23.02 -25.90 12.24
N ALA A 15 -22.93 -26.84 13.20
CA ALA A 15 -21.89 -26.83 14.21
C ALA A 15 -20.57 -27.15 13.57
N VAL A 16 -19.71 -26.13 13.37
CA VAL A 16 -18.34 -26.32 12.91
C VAL A 16 -17.49 -26.63 14.14
N ALA A 17 -17.02 -27.86 14.21
CA ALA A 17 -16.06 -28.32 15.18
C ALA A 17 -14.77 -27.55 15.13
N LEU A 18 -14.39 -26.93 16.22
CA LEU A 18 -13.12 -26.25 16.45
C LEU A 18 -12.02 -27.30 16.64
N LEU A 19 -11.27 -27.59 15.60
CA LEU A 19 -10.09 -28.46 15.66
C LEU A 19 -8.88 -27.62 16.04
N LEU A 20 -8.53 -27.68 17.31
CA LEU A 20 -7.28 -27.19 17.88
C LEU A 20 -6.12 -28.09 17.40
N LEU A 21 -5.39 -27.63 16.41
CA LEU A 21 -4.08 -28.17 16.06
C LEU A 21 -3.00 -27.32 16.71
N PHE A 22 -2.56 -27.79 17.87
CA PHE A 22 -1.30 -27.35 18.49
C PHE A 22 -0.14 -27.87 17.64
N GLY A 23 0.40 -27.06 16.75
CA GLY A 23 1.63 -27.32 16.00
C GLY A 23 2.85 -26.88 16.80
N VAL A 24 3.67 -27.86 17.07
CA VAL A 24 4.94 -27.89 17.77
C VAL A 24 5.84 -26.72 17.38
N CYS A 25 6.21 -25.91 18.36
CA CYS A 25 7.20 -24.85 18.29
C CYS A 25 8.61 -25.50 18.33
N SER A 26 9.21 -25.74 17.19
CA SER A 26 10.63 -26.15 17.10
C SER A 26 11.51 -24.94 17.36
N LYS A 27 12.08 -24.91 18.58
CA LYS A 27 13.14 -23.98 18.94
C LYS A 27 14.43 -24.40 18.24
N THR A 28 14.79 -23.72 17.17
CA THR A 28 16.13 -23.83 16.59
C THR A 28 17.05 -22.93 17.41
N THR A 29 17.78 -23.55 18.31
CA THR A 29 18.87 -22.92 19.06
C THR A 29 20.06 -22.79 18.11
N LEU A 30 20.31 -21.63 17.57
CA LEU A 30 21.57 -21.29 16.90
C LEU A 30 22.64 -21.13 17.99
N ALA A 31 23.55 -22.10 18.02
CA ALA A 31 24.74 -22.05 18.82
C ALA A 31 25.61 -20.88 18.33
N GLN A 32 25.80 -19.89 19.19
CA GLN A 32 26.73 -18.79 19.02
C GLN A 32 28.12 -19.33 19.37
N GLU A 33 28.98 -19.51 18.39
CA GLU A 33 30.41 -19.79 18.64
C GLU A 33 31.04 -18.56 19.27
N PRO A 34 31.86 -18.72 20.33
CA PRO A 34 32.62 -17.64 20.92
C PRO A 34 33.77 -17.26 19.99
N VAL A 35 33.72 -16.09 19.40
CA VAL A 35 34.84 -15.49 18.69
C VAL A 35 35.88 -15.11 19.74
N LYS A 36 36.99 -15.83 19.69
CA LYS A 36 38.21 -15.57 20.48
C LYS A 36 38.76 -14.17 20.17
N ASP A 37 39.20 -13.55 21.22
CA ASP A 37 39.99 -12.33 21.32
C ASP A 37 40.83 -12.01 20.09
N ALA A 38 40.45 -10.97 19.38
CA ALA A 38 41.34 -10.26 18.47
C ALA A 38 41.77 -8.95 19.16
N SER A 39 43.00 -9.00 19.55
CA SER A 39 43.90 -7.95 20.05
C SER A 39 43.47 -6.52 19.67
N LEU A 40 43.26 -5.70 20.69
CA LEU A 40 43.11 -4.25 20.60
C LEU A 40 44.42 -3.64 20.08
N VAL A 41 44.48 -3.42 18.76
CA VAL A 41 45.44 -2.51 18.16
C VAL A 41 44.88 -1.09 18.33
N VAL A 42 45.39 -0.37 19.33
CA VAL A 42 45.18 1.07 19.45
C VAL A 42 45.89 1.74 18.28
N LEU A 43 45.16 2.07 17.23
CA LEU A 43 45.62 2.94 16.15
C LEU A 43 45.26 4.38 16.49
N ASP A 44 46.33 5.17 16.64
CA ASP A 44 46.35 6.61 16.85
C ASP A 44 45.27 7.37 16.04
N GLY A 45 44.66 8.30 16.74
CA GLY A 45 43.55 9.14 16.27
C GLY A 45 43.87 10.05 15.11
N LYS A 46 43.99 9.49 13.91
CA LYS A 46 43.89 10.25 12.67
C LYS A 46 42.42 10.26 12.25
N ALA A 47 41.75 11.40 12.48
CA ALA A 47 40.35 11.60 12.07
C ALA A 47 40.17 11.14 10.63
N ALA A 48 39.42 10.05 10.44
CA ALA A 48 39.07 9.58 9.12
C ALA A 48 38.34 10.71 8.37
N PRO A 49 38.69 10.98 7.11
CA PRO A 49 38.02 12.01 6.34
C PRO A 49 36.53 11.65 6.26
N LYS A 50 35.67 12.55 6.76
CA LYS A 50 34.24 12.42 6.72
C LYS A 50 33.86 12.30 5.26
N MET A 51 33.65 11.07 4.77
CA MET A 51 33.18 10.83 3.42
C MET A 51 31.84 11.55 3.28
N VAL A 52 31.87 12.72 2.68
CA VAL A 52 30.68 13.43 2.21
C VAL A 52 30.15 12.57 1.08
N ARG A 53 29.19 11.70 1.37
CA ARG A 53 28.44 10.98 0.33
C ARG A 53 27.83 12.05 -0.58
N PRO A 54 28.09 12.00 -1.89
CA PRO A 54 27.42 12.90 -2.82
C PRO A 54 25.95 12.74 -2.57
N ARG A 55 25.27 13.83 -2.23
CA ARG A 55 23.83 13.88 -2.06
C ARG A 55 23.25 13.64 -3.45
N LEU A 56 22.97 12.37 -3.78
CA LEU A 56 22.21 12.05 -4.98
C LEU A 56 20.94 12.89 -4.89
N THR A 57 20.77 13.78 -5.84
CA THR A 57 19.59 14.64 -5.92
C THR A 57 18.40 13.73 -6.03
N SER A 58 17.68 13.52 -4.91
CA SER A 58 16.48 12.69 -4.89
C SER A 58 15.49 13.33 -5.86
N PRO A 59 14.93 12.59 -6.81
CA PRO A 59 13.96 13.13 -7.74
C PRO A 59 12.79 13.74 -6.96
N ASP A 60 12.30 14.87 -7.45
CA ASP A 60 11.18 15.58 -6.81
C ASP A 60 9.90 14.72 -6.86
N PRO A 61 9.35 14.30 -5.71
CA PRO A 61 8.13 13.50 -5.65
C PRO A 61 6.94 14.16 -6.37
N THR A 62 6.89 15.50 -6.37
CA THR A 62 5.84 16.26 -7.05
C THR A 62 5.98 16.17 -8.56
N ALA A 63 7.21 16.20 -9.08
CA ALA A 63 7.47 16.03 -10.50
C ALA A 63 7.07 14.63 -10.99
N ILE A 64 7.41 13.59 -10.23
CA ILE A 64 7.01 12.20 -10.54
C ILE A 64 5.48 12.10 -10.56
N LEU A 65 4.80 12.58 -9.52
CA LEU A 65 3.35 12.53 -9.42
C LEU A 65 2.65 13.27 -10.56
N ARG A 66 3.27 14.33 -11.06
CA ARG A 66 2.76 15.15 -12.16
C ARG A 66 2.86 14.47 -13.51
N SER A 67 3.97 13.79 -13.78
CA SER A 67 4.24 13.12 -15.07
C SER A 67 3.51 11.79 -15.22
N ALA A 68 3.13 11.16 -14.11
CA ALA A 68 2.52 9.83 -14.09
C ALA A 68 1.21 9.77 -14.89
N LYS A 69 1.09 8.73 -15.74
CA LYS A 69 -0.09 8.44 -16.57
C LYS A 69 -0.65 7.06 -16.30
N THR A 70 0.21 6.11 -15.93
CA THR A 70 -0.18 4.72 -15.69
C THR A 70 -0.12 4.38 -14.21
N ILE A 71 -1.14 3.66 -13.73
CA ILE A 71 -1.26 3.28 -12.31
C ILE A 71 -1.51 1.80 -12.22
N TYR A 72 -0.70 1.10 -11.44
CA TYR A 72 -0.98 -0.25 -10.97
C TYR A 72 -1.61 -0.17 -9.59
N VAL A 73 -2.74 -0.85 -9.38
CA VAL A 73 -3.46 -0.86 -8.10
C VAL A 73 -3.19 -2.16 -7.37
N LYS A 74 -2.75 -2.07 -6.11
CA LYS A 74 -2.52 -3.18 -5.20
C LYS A 74 -3.28 -2.96 -3.90
N SER A 75 -3.89 -3.99 -3.36
CA SER A 75 -4.57 -3.93 -2.07
C SER A 75 -4.19 -5.13 -1.21
N SER A 76 -3.72 -4.85 0.00
CA SER A 76 -3.53 -5.86 1.05
C SER A 76 -4.67 -5.84 2.07
N SER A 77 -5.77 -5.15 1.76
CA SER A 77 -6.96 -5.10 2.62
C SER A 77 -7.89 -6.27 2.31
N LEU A 78 -8.28 -7.02 3.32
CA LEU A 78 -9.29 -8.09 3.20
C LEU A 78 -10.70 -7.56 2.86
N LEU A 79 -10.97 -6.29 3.18
CA LEU A 79 -12.30 -5.69 3.03
C LEU A 79 -12.46 -4.89 1.73
N VAL A 80 -11.37 -4.48 1.11
CA VAL A 80 -11.38 -3.63 -0.09
C VAL A 80 -10.43 -4.20 -1.12
N GLY A 81 -10.97 -4.96 -2.06
CA GLY A 81 -10.20 -5.54 -3.16
C GLY A 81 -9.76 -4.52 -4.20
N GLU A 82 -8.73 -4.87 -4.96
CA GLU A 82 -8.13 -4.05 -6.03
C GLU A 82 -9.18 -3.60 -7.06
N ALA A 83 -9.99 -4.53 -7.56
CA ALA A 83 -11.03 -4.26 -8.55
C ALA A 83 -12.04 -3.20 -8.07
N VAL A 84 -12.34 -3.14 -6.77
CA VAL A 84 -13.24 -2.13 -6.19
C VAL A 84 -12.59 -0.76 -6.22
N ILE A 85 -11.29 -0.68 -5.93
CA ILE A 85 -10.54 0.58 -5.98
C ILE A 85 -10.45 1.08 -7.42
N GLU A 86 -10.13 0.20 -8.37
CA GLU A 86 -10.06 0.52 -9.80
C GLU A 86 -11.39 1.06 -10.33
N ASP A 87 -12.52 0.39 -9.99
CA ASP A 87 -13.85 0.85 -10.36
C ASP A 87 -14.13 2.26 -9.83
N LYS A 88 -13.76 2.52 -8.56
CA LYS A 88 -13.94 3.84 -7.95
C LYS A 88 -13.01 4.90 -8.53
N LEU A 89 -11.81 4.55 -8.96
CA LEU A 89 -10.90 5.46 -9.67
C LEU A 89 -11.49 5.83 -11.04
N ARG A 90 -11.85 4.82 -11.86
CA ARG A 90 -12.36 5.02 -13.23
C ARG A 90 -13.66 5.83 -13.28
N LYS A 91 -14.54 5.70 -12.29
CA LYS A 91 -15.81 6.43 -12.20
C LYS A 91 -15.66 7.90 -11.82
N ARG A 92 -14.46 8.37 -11.52
CA ARG A 92 -14.21 9.76 -11.18
C ARG A 92 -13.89 10.60 -12.40
N SER A 93 -14.53 11.78 -12.49
CA SER A 93 -14.22 12.76 -13.54
C SER A 93 -12.77 13.22 -13.50
N GLU A 94 -12.20 13.34 -12.30
CA GLU A 94 -10.81 13.70 -12.10
C GLU A 94 -9.84 12.68 -12.73
N PHE A 95 -10.20 11.40 -12.72
CA PHE A 95 -9.40 10.34 -13.34
C PHE A 95 -9.34 10.53 -14.87
N GLN A 96 -10.47 10.82 -15.48
CA GLN A 96 -10.56 11.12 -16.91
C GLN A 96 -9.83 12.41 -17.27
N GLN A 97 -10.03 13.46 -16.49
CA GLN A 97 -9.36 14.75 -16.66
C GLN A 97 -7.83 14.64 -16.60
N LEU A 98 -7.32 13.77 -15.74
CA LEU A 98 -5.90 13.49 -15.61
C LEU A 98 -5.35 12.60 -16.74
N GLY A 99 -6.21 11.99 -17.56
CA GLY A 99 -5.82 11.06 -18.61
C GLY A 99 -5.10 9.83 -18.07
N LEU A 100 -5.54 9.35 -16.88
CA LEU A 100 -4.90 8.21 -16.23
C LEU A 100 -5.39 6.89 -16.83
N VAL A 101 -4.51 5.90 -16.84
CA VAL A 101 -4.78 4.54 -17.26
C VAL A 101 -4.42 3.58 -16.15
N ILE A 102 -5.23 2.55 -15.93
CA ILE A 102 -4.91 1.47 -15.00
C ILE A 102 -4.29 0.33 -15.80
N THR A 103 -3.06 -0.04 -15.45
CA THR A 103 -2.37 -1.22 -15.99
C THR A 103 -2.51 -2.40 -15.03
N ARG A 104 -2.37 -3.62 -15.58
CA ARG A 104 -2.29 -4.86 -14.81
C ARG A 104 -0.85 -5.32 -14.59
N ASP A 105 0.09 -4.71 -15.30
CA ASP A 105 1.50 -4.98 -15.14
C ASP A 105 2.15 -3.93 -14.23
N PRO A 106 2.68 -4.33 -13.07
CA PRO A 106 3.37 -3.41 -12.17
C PRO A 106 4.65 -2.83 -12.77
N TYR A 107 5.27 -3.49 -13.75
CA TYR A 107 6.48 -3.01 -14.41
C TYR A 107 6.21 -1.92 -15.47
N GLU A 108 4.99 -1.86 -15.99
CA GLU A 108 4.57 -0.82 -16.93
C GLU A 108 3.92 0.39 -16.24
N ALA A 109 3.81 0.35 -14.93
CA ALA A 109 3.19 1.40 -14.16
C ALA A 109 4.16 2.53 -13.84
N ASP A 110 3.74 3.78 -14.06
CA ASP A 110 4.45 4.94 -13.53
C ASP A 110 4.30 5.05 -12.01
N LEU A 111 3.17 4.57 -11.48
CA LEU A 111 2.89 4.56 -10.05
C LEU A 111 2.28 3.23 -9.61
N VAL A 112 2.78 2.71 -8.51
CA VAL A 112 2.14 1.63 -7.75
C VAL A 112 1.30 2.26 -6.64
N PHE A 113 -0.03 2.15 -6.77
CA PHE A 113 -0.97 2.58 -5.75
C PHE A 113 -1.28 1.43 -4.82
N GLU A 114 -0.85 1.51 -3.56
CA GLU A 114 -1.04 0.48 -2.56
C GLU A 114 -2.02 0.93 -1.48
N LEU A 115 -3.03 0.09 -1.18
CA LEU A 115 -3.94 0.26 -0.05
C LEU A 115 -3.65 -0.79 1.01
N LYS A 116 -3.35 -0.35 2.23
CA LYS A 116 -3.18 -1.20 3.40
C LYS A 116 -4.29 -0.93 4.41
N HIS A 117 -4.77 -2.00 5.03
CA HIS A 117 -5.62 -1.92 6.20
C HIS A 117 -4.72 -1.88 7.43
N ASP A 118 -4.77 -0.77 8.15
CA ASP A 118 -4.22 -0.63 9.49
C ASP A 118 -5.30 -1.09 10.49
N LEU A 119 -5.13 -0.96 11.74
CA LEU A 119 -6.05 -1.48 12.76
C LEU A 119 -7.53 -1.08 12.53
N PHE A 120 -8.45 -2.06 12.66
CA PHE A 120 -9.93 -1.96 12.65
C PHE A 120 -10.56 -1.15 11.51
N THR A 121 -10.55 0.16 11.57
CA THR A 121 -11.23 1.06 10.63
C THR A 121 -10.27 1.99 9.89
N MET A 122 -8.98 1.85 10.16
CA MET A 122 -7.95 2.70 9.59
C MET A 122 -7.39 2.10 8.31
N TYR A 123 -7.28 2.94 7.29
CA TYR A 123 -6.70 2.58 6.00
C TYR A 123 -5.60 3.57 5.66
N VAL A 124 -4.51 3.06 5.14
CA VAL A 124 -3.37 3.85 4.65
C VAL A 124 -3.21 3.54 3.18
N TYR A 125 -3.18 4.58 2.37
CA TYR A 125 -2.78 4.43 0.97
C TYR A 125 -1.44 5.12 0.72
N THR A 126 -0.67 4.53 -0.17
CA THR A 126 0.60 5.07 -0.66
C THR A 126 0.65 4.96 -2.18
N ALA A 127 1.19 5.97 -2.84
CA ALA A 127 1.57 5.88 -4.24
C ALA A 127 3.09 5.96 -4.32
N ILE A 128 3.69 4.98 -4.96
CA ILE A 128 5.13 4.75 -5.00
C ILE A 128 5.57 4.74 -6.46
N ASP A 129 6.64 5.43 -6.78
CA ASP A 129 7.33 5.27 -8.04
C ASP A 129 8.12 3.95 -8.03
N PRO A 130 7.79 2.98 -8.90
CA PRO A 130 8.45 1.67 -8.89
C PRO A 130 9.94 1.73 -9.25
N ASN A 131 10.37 2.76 -9.99
CA ASN A 131 11.75 2.88 -10.44
C ASN A 131 12.69 3.39 -9.34
N THR A 132 12.22 4.35 -8.55
CA THR A 132 13.01 4.97 -7.48
C THR A 132 12.64 4.49 -6.09
N ASN A 133 11.53 3.76 -5.96
CA ASN A 133 10.92 3.33 -4.71
C ASN A 133 10.56 4.51 -3.77
N ILE A 134 10.36 5.69 -4.34
CA ILE A 134 9.98 6.89 -3.59
C ILE A 134 8.47 6.96 -3.42
N VAL A 135 8.02 7.20 -2.19
CA VAL A 135 6.62 7.50 -1.91
C VAL A 135 6.31 8.92 -2.36
N VAL A 136 5.50 9.05 -3.40
CA VAL A 136 5.14 10.35 -4.02
C VAL A 136 3.83 10.92 -3.48
N ALA A 137 2.95 10.07 -2.98
CA ALA A 137 1.72 10.48 -2.33
C ALA A 137 1.32 9.46 -1.25
N SER A 138 0.70 9.94 -0.19
CA SER A 138 0.17 9.06 0.86
C SER A 138 -0.98 9.72 1.60
N GLY A 139 -1.72 8.91 2.34
CA GLY A 139 -2.75 9.43 3.23
C GLY A 139 -3.40 8.35 4.08
N LYS A 140 -3.90 8.78 5.23
CA LYS A 140 -4.68 7.95 6.15
C LYS A 140 -6.15 8.34 6.08
N LEU A 141 -7.01 7.36 6.25
CA LEU A 141 -8.44 7.61 6.43
C LEU A 141 -9.04 6.56 7.37
N SER A 142 -10.02 7.01 8.13
CA SER A 142 -10.89 6.13 8.92
C SER A 142 -12.23 6.02 8.22
N SER A 143 -12.71 4.80 8.03
CA SER A 143 -14.04 4.55 7.47
C SER A 143 -14.54 3.18 7.86
N LEU A 144 -15.81 3.11 8.20
CA LEU A 144 -16.54 1.86 8.41
C LEU A 144 -17.18 1.46 7.08
N GLY A 145 -16.83 0.27 6.57
CA GLY A 145 -17.51 -0.36 5.44
C GLY A 145 -17.21 0.20 4.05
N GLY A 146 -18.10 -0.08 3.10
CA GLY A 146 -17.92 0.04 1.64
C GLY A 146 -17.59 1.42 1.02
N THR A 147 -17.47 2.48 1.83
CA THR A 147 -17.15 3.82 1.33
C THR A 147 -15.65 4.13 1.23
N VAL A 148 -14.79 3.22 1.74
CA VAL A 148 -13.33 3.39 1.79
C VAL A 148 -12.73 3.64 0.42
N ALA A 149 -12.97 2.76 -0.54
CA ALA A 149 -12.40 2.87 -1.89
C ALA A 149 -12.73 4.21 -2.56
N GLY A 150 -13.99 4.68 -2.43
CA GLY A 150 -14.40 5.98 -2.96
C GLY A 150 -13.71 7.17 -2.31
N LYS A 151 -13.51 7.13 -0.99
CA LYS A 151 -12.80 8.18 -0.24
C LYS A 151 -11.31 8.20 -0.57
N VAL A 152 -10.68 7.02 -0.68
CA VAL A 152 -9.28 6.87 -1.08
C VAL A 152 -9.07 7.42 -2.48
N ALA A 153 -9.86 6.95 -3.46
CA ALA A 153 -9.80 7.42 -4.84
C ALA A 153 -9.91 8.95 -4.93
N LYS A 154 -10.90 9.55 -4.24
CA LYS A 154 -11.07 11.00 -4.20
C LYS A 154 -9.85 11.74 -3.66
N ARG A 155 -9.28 11.28 -2.55
CA ARG A 155 -8.12 11.93 -1.92
C ARG A 155 -6.88 11.85 -2.80
N PHE A 156 -6.61 10.68 -3.35
CA PHE A 156 -5.48 10.45 -4.23
C PHE A 156 -5.55 11.32 -5.50
N LEU A 157 -6.68 11.28 -6.21
CA LEU A 157 -6.86 12.09 -7.42
C LEU A 157 -6.78 13.59 -7.15
N LYS A 158 -7.27 14.05 -5.99
CA LYS A 158 -7.11 15.45 -5.57
C LYS A 158 -5.63 15.83 -5.36
N GLN A 159 -4.81 14.92 -4.83
CA GLN A 159 -3.36 15.16 -4.69
C GLN A 159 -2.70 15.26 -6.05
N MET A 160 -3.05 14.39 -7.01
CA MET A 160 -2.53 14.44 -8.38
C MET A 160 -2.92 15.74 -9.10
N LEU A 161 -4.19 16.15 -8.99
CA LEU A 161 -4.65 17.42 -9.55
C LEU A 161 -3.87 18.60 -8.98
N LYS A 162 -3.67 18.63 -7.66
CA LYS A 162 -2.89 19.68 -7.00
C LYS A 162 -1.45 19.71 -7.50
N ALA A 163 -0.80 18.54 -7.65
CA ALA A 163 0.56 18.47 -8.17
C ALA A 163 0.66 19.00 -9.61
N ARG A 164 -0.34 18.73 -10.45
CA ARG A 164 -0.38 19.25 -11.83
C ARG A 164 -0.69 20.75 -11.90
N SER A 165 -1.57 21.28 -11.05
CA SER A 165 -1.90 22.71 -11.05
C SER A 165 -0.73 23.58 -10.60
N GLN A 166 0.11 23.10 -9.69
CA GLN A 166 1.30 23.84 -9.22
C GLN A 166 2.39 24.04 -10.27
N ALA A 167 2.29 23.40 -11.43
CA ALA A 167 3.23 23.57 -12.52
C ALA A 167 2.80 24.66 -13.53
N ALA A 168 1.55 25.10 -13.45
CA ALA A 168 1.00 26.06 -14.39
C ALA A 168 1.14 27.51 -13.90
N THR A 169 1.78 27.69 -12.73
CA THR A 169 2.07 29.00 -12.12
C THR A 169 3.56 29.32 -12.27
#